data_e76bfb494858afd7d646580be0a7c6b3
#
_entry.id   e76bfb494858afd7d646580be0a7c6b3
#
_cell.length_a   1.000
_cell.length_b   1.000
_cell.length_c   1.000
_cell.angle_alpha   90.00
_cell.angle_beta   90.00
_cell.angle_gamma   90.00
#
_symmetry.space_group_name_H-M   'P 1'
#
loop_
_entity.id
_entity.type
_entity.pdbx_description
1 polymer ?
#
loop_
_entity_poly.entity_id
_entity_poly.type
_entity_poly.pdbx_seq_one_letter_code
_entity_poly.pdbx_strand_id
1 'polypeptide(L)'
;MRIDRIAIAIKDAIEKRCFLPALAMSLIIPDICAKYDYPDIYYKKSKYKGHSGQGAAYAKWYDENIGNYDIDPITGIGILDGRSCWKLRCEFLHSGSIDLDDFMSVADKHITFKLISSQFSDLNYTIGGCSSVRYSKDKKNQDIELDIVNLCGKILAVLEESYLKDERFICETENKELNYIEYN
;
A
#
# COMPACT_ATOMS: atom_id res chain seq x y z
N MET A 1 2.42 9.85 -16.16
CA MET A 1 1.16 9.96 -15.36
C MET A 1 1.50 10.73 -14.11
N ARG A 2 0.83 11.83 -13.89
CA ARG A 2 1.11 12.70 -12.73
C ARG A 2 0.63 12.03 -11.45
N ILE A 3 1.49 11.90 -10.47
CA ILE A 3 1.19 11.23 -9.20
C ILE A 3 0.14 11.96 -8.37
N ASP A 4 0.05 13.30 -8.51
CA ASP A 4 -0.99 14.11 -7.90
C ASP A 4 -2.40 13.72 -8.38
N ARG A 5 -2.55 13.32 -9.65
CA ARG A 5 -3.81 12.81 -10.19
C ARG A 5 -4.20 11.46 -9.58
N ILE A 6 -3.22 10.61 -9.24
CA ILE A 6 -3.50 9.37 -8.50
C ILE A 6 -4.03 9.70 -7.12
N ALA A 7 -3.41 10.65 -6.41
CA ALA A 7 -3.89 11.09 -5.10
C ALA A 7 -5.33 11.60 -5.13
N ILE A 8 -5.64 12.45 -6.13
CA ILE A 8 -7.01 12.97 -6.35
C ILE A 8 -7.98 11.80 -6.63
N ALA A 9 -7.60 10.87 -7.51
CA ALA A 9 -8.45 9.74 -7.88
C ALA A 9 -8.71 8.79 -6.68
N ILE A 10 -7.74 8.59 -5.80
CA ILE A 10 -7.92 7.81 -4.57
C ILE A 10 -8.94 8.50 -3.65
N LYS A 11 -8.80 9.81 -3.44
CA LYS A 11 -9.74 10.58 -2.61
C LYS A 11 -11.17 10.51 -3.17
N ASP A 12 -11.31 10.73 -4.46
CA ASP A 12 -12.60 10.66 -5.16
C ASP A 12 -13.24 9.25 -5.06
N ALA A 13 -12.41 8.21 -5.20
CA ALA A 13 -12.88 6.83 -5.04
C ALA A 13 -13.34 6.52 -3.61
N ILE A 14 -12.64 7.02 -2.59
CA ILE A 14 -13.05 6.89 -1.18
C ILE A 14 -14.37 7.61 -0.95
N GLU A 15 -14.51 8.85 -1.40
CA GLU A 15 -15.75 9.64 -1.27
C GLU A 15 -16.95 8.95 -1.91
N LYS A 16 -16.73 8.34 -3.07
CA LYS A 16 -17.75 7.57 -3.79
C LYS A 16 -17.93 6.15 -3.29
N ARG A 17 -17.26 5.78 -2.19
CA ARG A 17 -17.27 4.43 -1.61
C ARG A 17 -16.82 3.33 -2.58
N CYS A 18 -15.97 3.68 -3.53
CA CYS A 18 -15.31 2.76 -4.45
C CYS A 18 -14.01 2.25 -3.83
N PHE A 19 -14.10 1.47 -2.75
CA PHE A 19 -12.96 1.13 -1.89
C PHE A 19 -11.91 0.25 -2.59
N LEU A 20 -12.31 -0.70 -3.42
CA LEU A 20 -11.36 -1.56 -4.13
C LEU A 20 -10.52 -0.78 -5.17
N PRO A 21 -11.09 0.09 -6.01
CA PRO A 21 -10.30 1.01 -6.84
C PRO A 21 -9.37 1.91 -6.03
N ALA A 22 -9.83 2.46 -4.89
CA ALA A 22 -9.00 3.27 -4.00
C ALA A 22 -7.79 2.48 -3.48
N LEU A 23 -8.01 1.24 -3.02
CA LEU A 23 -6.95 0.34 -2.57
C LEU A 23 -5.95 0.03 -3.70
N ALA A 24 -6.46 -0.35 -4.90
CA ALA A 24 -5.62 -0.65 -6.04
C ALA A 24 -4.65 0.50 -6.38
N MET A 25 -5.17 1.72 -6.44
CA MET A 25 -4.38 2.92 -6.73
C MET A 25 -3.42 3.25 -5.58
N SER A 26 -3.83 3.10 -4.33
CA SER A 26 -2.98 3.35 -3.18
C SER A 26 -1.79 2.40 -3.11
N LEU A 27 -1.99 1.11 -3.42
CA LEU A 27 -0.92 0.10 -3.41
C LEU A 27 0.14 0.32 -4.51
N ILE A 28 -0.11 1.19 -5.50
CA ILE A 28 0.88 1.57 -6.52
C ILE A 28 1.82 2.67 -6.01
N ILE A 29 1.37 3.54 -5.10
CA ILE A 29 2.15 4.68 -4.62
C ILE A 29 3.50 4.26 -4.01
N PRO A 30 3.57 3.28 -3.09
CA PRO A 30 4.85 2.83 -2.54
C PRO A 30 5.83 2.34 -3.61
N ASP A 31 5.34 1.76 -4.72
CA ASP A 31 6.17 1.30 -5.83
C ASP A 31 6.85 2.48 -6.57
N ILE A 32 6.08 3.55 -6.79
CA ILE A 32 6.57 4.78 -7.43
C ILE A 32 7.58 5.49 -6.52
N CYS A 33 7.25 5.67 -5.25
CA CYS A 33 8.10 6.37 -4.29
C CYS A 33 9.38 5.57 -3.99
N ALA A 34 9.28 4.24 -3.80
CA ALA A 34 10.42 3.37 -3.56
C ALA A 34 11.42 3.35 -4.71
N LYS A 35 10.94 3.49 -5.95
CA LYS A 35 11.80 3.61 -7.12
C LYS A 35 12.62 4.89 -7.10
N TYR A 36 12.05 5.97 -6.58
CA TYR A 36 12.72 7.27 -6.42
C TYR A 36 13.73 7.24 -5.28
N ASP A 37 13.32 6.75 -4.10
CA ASP A 37 14.15 6.77 -2.89
C ASP A 37 15.26 5.72 -2.89
N TYR A 38 14.99 4.55 -3.50
CA TYR A 38 15.91 3.39 -3.44
C TYR A 38 16.21 2.83 -4.83
N PRO A 39 16.70 3.63 -5.80
CA PRO A 39 16.95 3.18 -7.16
C PRO A 39 17.94 2.01 -7.23
N ASP A 40 18.97 2.03 -6.36
CA ASP A 40 19.98 0.96 -6.31
C ASP A 40 19.41 -0.39 -5.87
N ILE A 41 18.42 -0.38 -4.98
CA ILE A 41 17.71 -1.59 -4.54
C ILE A 41 16.70 -1.99 -5.62
N TYR A 42 15.91 -1.04 -6.11
CA TYR A 42 14.82 -1.26 -7.05
C TYR A 42 15.27 -1.93 -8.34
N TYR A 43 16.38 -1.46 -8.92
CA TYR A 43 16.92 -2.00 -10.18
C TYR A 43 17.88 -3.19 -10.00
N LYS A 44 18.13 -3.62 -8.78
CA LYS A 44 19.02 -4.75 -8.51
C LYS A 44 18.41 -6.05 -9.05
N LYS A 45 19.08 -6.66 -10.01
CA LYS A 45 18.68 -7.97 -10.51
C LYS A 45 18.92 -9.03 -9.45
N SER A 46 17.88 -9.70 -9.02
CA SER A 46 18.02 -10.86 -8.13
C SER A 46 18.45 -12.09 -8.90
N LYS A 47 19.40 -12.85 -8.33
CA LYS A 47 19.80 -14.17 -8.84
C LYS A 47 18.76 -15.25 -8.52
N TYR A 48 17.83 -15.00 -7.63
CA TYR A 48 16.82 -15.94 -7.18
C TYR A 48 15.45 -15.58 -7.75
N LYS A 49 14.78 -16.57 -8.35
CA LYS A 49 13.41 -16.45 -8.85
C LYS A 49 12.48 -16.04 -7.69
N GLY A 50 11.75 -14.94 -7.82
CA GLY A 50 10.81 -14.46 -6.80
C GLY A 50 11.32 -13.36 -5.86
N HIS A 51 12.61 -13.00 -5.91
CA HIS A 51 13.16 -11.87 -5.16
C HIS A 51 13.52 -10.72 -6.11
N SER A 52 12.56 -9.89 -6.47
CA SER A 52 12.85 -8.69 -7.25
C SER A 52 13.38 -7.59 -6.33
N GLY A 53 14.32 -6.78 -6.80
CA GLY A 53 14.77 -5.58 -6.11
C GLY A 53 13.62 -4.61 -5.87
N GLN A 54 12.64 -4.59 -6.79
CA GLN A 54 11.40 -3.84 -6.68
C GLN A 54 10.62 -4.16 -5.40
N GLY A 55 10.38 -5.45 -5.13
CA GLY A 55 9.68 -5.85 -3.91
C GLY A 55 10.45 -5.50 -2.62
N ALA A 56 11.79 -5.59 -2.66
CA ALA A 56 12.62 -5.20 -1.52
C ALA A 56 12.60 -3.68 -1.28
N ALA A 57 12.65 -2.87 -2.35
CA ALA A 57 12.54 -1.42 -2.26
C ALA A 57 11.15 -0.99 -1.76
N TYR A 58 10.09 -1.59 -2.30
CA TYR A 58 8.71 -1.37 -1.85
C TYR A 58 8.55 -1.65 -0.36
N ALA A 59 8.98 -2.85 0.08
CA ALA A 59 8.86 -3.25 1.47
C ALA A 59 9.62 -2.28 2.40
N LYS A 60 10.85 -1.90 2.02
CA LYS A 60 11.64 -0.94 2.76
C LYS A 60 10.95 0.42 2.87
N TRP A 61 10.42 0.93 1.76
CA TRP A 61 9.70 2.21 1.75
C TRP A 61 8.48 2.16 2.68
N TYR A 62 7.70 1.08 2.59
CA TYR A 62 6.51 0.93 3.41
C TYR A 62 6.84 0.87 4.90
N ASP A 63 7.83 0.06 5.28
CA ASP A 63 8.26 -0.07 6.67
C ASP A 63 8.75 1.25 7.25
N GLU A 64 9.56 2.00 6.52
CA GLU A 64 10.13 3.27 7.00
C GLU A 64 9.11 4.40 7.10
N ASN A 65 8.08 4.39 6.27
CA ASN A 65 7.09 5.48 6.24
C ASN A 65 5.78 5.13 6.98
N ILE A 66 5.42 3.86 7.06
CA ILE A 66 4.11 3.44 7.59
C ILE A 66 4.27 2.27 8.57
N GLY A 67 4.84 1.15 8.13
CA GLY A 67 4.80 -0.13 8.83
C GLY A 67 5.37 -0.09 10.25
N ASN A 68 6.49 0.63 10.46
CA ASN A 68 7.11 0.75 11.78
C ASN A 68 6.28 1.58 12.77
N TYR A 69 5.32 2.36 12.30
CA TYR A 69 4.46 3.24 13.11
C TYR A 69 3.04 2.72 13.23
N ASP A 70 2.65 1.78 12.36
CA ASP A 70 1.32 1.21 12.31
C ASP A 70 1.17 0.05 13.28
N ILE A 71 0.97 0.38 14.54
CA ILE A 71 0.95 -0.56 15.66
C ILE A 71 -0.48 -0.72 16.17
N ASP A 72 -0.93 -1.95 16.33
CA ASP A 72 -2.19 -2.28 17.00
C ASP A 72 -2.13 -1.78 18.46
N PRO A 73 -3.02 -0.86 18.86
CA PRO A 73 -2.97 -0.24 20.18
C PRO A 73 -3.27 -1.21 21.33
N ILE A 74 -3.88 -2.36 21.04
CA ILE A 74 -4.26 -3.36 22.05
C ILE A 74 -3.11 -4.35 22.27
N THR A 75 -2.50 -4.79 21.17
CA THR A 75 -1.47 -5.85 21.21
C THR A 75 -0.06 -5.31 21.21
N GLY A 76 0.16 -4.06 20.81
CA GLY A 76 1.47 -3.46 20.61
C GLY A 76 2.25 -4.04 19.43
N ILE A 77 1.58 -4.76 18.53
CA ILE A 77 2.19 -5.44 17.39
C ILE A 77 1.92 -4.66 16.10
N GLY A 78 2.90 -4.63 15.21
CA GLY A 78 2.73 -4.02 13.88
C GLY A 78 1.60 -4.70 13.10
N ILE A 79 0.74 -3.88 12.49
CA ILE A 79 -0.45 -4.36 11.77
C ILE A 79 -0.02 -4.99 10.44
N LEU A 80 0.75 -4.26 9.64
CA LEU A 80 1.15 -4.69 8.31
C LEU A 80 2.61 -4.28 8.07
N ASP A 81 3.48 -5.26 7.84
CA ASP A 81 4.85 -4.99 7.44
C ASP A 81 4.97 -4.81 5.91
N GLY A 82 6.08 -4.24 5.47
CA GLY A 82 6.29 -3.92 4.06
C GLY A 82 6.31 -5.15 3.14
N ARG A 83 6.76 -6.32 3.63
CA ARG A 83 6.73 -7.55 2.84
C ARG A 83 5.30 -8.05 2.65
N SER A 84 4.50 -7.99 3.71
CA SER A 84 3.09 -8.35 3.66
C SER A 84 2.30 -7.38 2.78
N CYS A 85 2.61 -6.08 2.86
CA CYS A 85 2.01 -5.07 1.99
C CYS A 85 2.39 -5.29 0.51
N TRP A 86 3.66 -5.59 0.22
CA TRP A 86 4.09 -5.93 -1.14
C TRP A 86 3.35 -7.16 -1.68
N LYS A 87 3.17 -8.18 -0.84
CA LYS A 87 2.47 -9.39 -1.23
C LYS A 87 0.99 -9.13 -1.46
N LEU A 88 0.33 -8.36 -0.57
CA LEU A 88 -1.05 -7.88 -0.77
C LEU A 88 -1.17 -7.16 -2.13
N ARG A 89 -0.26 -6.26 -2.45
CA ARG A 89 -0.22 -5.56 -3.74
C ARG A 89 -0.13 -6.54 -4.91
N CYS A 90 0.77 -7.51 -4.83
CA CYS A 90 0.94 -8.48 -5.91
C CYS A 90 -0.30 -9.34 -6.12
N GLU A 91 -0.84 -9.93 -5.07
CA GLU A 91 -2.05 -10.76 -5.15
C GLU A 91 -3.25 -9.94 -5.63
N PHE A 92 -3.49 -8.80 -5.00
CA PHE A 92 -4.65 -7.96 -5.33
C PHE A 92 -4.65 -7.45 -6.78
N LEU A 93 -3.48 -7.01 -7.29
CA LEU A 93 -3.39 -6.44 -8.64
C LEU A 93 -3.24 -7.51 -9.75
N HIS A 94 -2.74 -8.72 -9.44
CA HIS A 94 -2.48 -9.73 -10.46
C HIS A 94 -3.51 -10.84 -10.52
N SER A 95 -4.08 -11.24 -9.37
CA SER A 95 -5.07 -12.31 -9.35
C SER A 95 -6.47 -11.83 -9.72
N GLY A 96 -6.76 -10.54 -9.54
CA GLY A 96 -8.13 -10.03 -9.63
C GLY A 96 -9.07 -10.65 -8.59
N SER A 97 -8.55 -11.49 -7.71
CA SER A 97 -9.30 -12.17 -6.66
C SER A 97 -9.56 -11.20 -5.51
N ILE A 98 -10.82 -11.08 -5.14
CA ILE A 98 -11.26 -10.39 -3.93
C ILE A 98 -11.16 -11.34 -2.71
N ASP A 99 -11.14 -12.63 -2.97
CA ASP A 99 -10.91 -13.69 -1.98
C ASP A 99 -9.42 -13.73 -1.62
N LEU A 100 -9.01 -12.76 -0.80
CA LEU A 100 -7.70 -12.75 -0.15
C LEU A 100 -7.62 -13.77 0.99
N ASP A 101 -8.61 -14.66 1.09
CA ASP A 101 -8.61 -15.82 1.96
C ASP A 101 -7.56 -16.86 1.53
N ASP A 102 -6.98 -16.72 0.34
CA ASP A 102 -5.87 -17.54 -0.10
C ASP A 102 -4.59 -17.20 0.66
N PHE A 103 -4.13 -18.18 1.39
CA PHE A 103 -2.96 -18.19 2.25
C PHE A 103 -1.73 -17.54 1.61
N MET A 104 -1.31 -16.41 2.14
CA MET A 104 -0.02 -15.84 1.80
C MET A 104 1.04 -16.37 2.77
N SER A 105 1.94 -17.21 2.28
CA SER A 105 3.11 -17.61 3.05
C SER A 105 4.21 -16.55 2.96
N VAL A 106 4.50 -15.89 4.07
CA VAL A 106 5.65 -14.98 4.22
C VAL A 106 6.52 -15.53 5.34
N ALA A 107 7.71 -16.01 5.01
CA ALA A 107 8.68 -16.51 5.99
C ALA A 107 8.08 -17.52 7.01
N ASP A 108 7.44 -18.59 6.51
CA ASP A 108 6.80 -19.66 7.28
C ASP A 108 5.55 -19.24 8.08
N LYS A 109 5.02 -18.04 7.86
CA LYS A 109 3.76 -17.59 8.44
C LYS A 109 2.66 -17.63 7.38
N HIS A 110 1.49 -18.09 7.76
CA HIS A 110 0.28 -17.96 6.96
C HIS A 110 -0.40 -16.65 7.34
N ILE A 111 -0.63 -15.77 6.37
CA ILE A 111 -1.32 -14.50 6.58
C ILE A 111 -2.64 -14.54 5.82
N THR A 112 -3.73 -14.34 6.54
CA THR A 112 -5.07 -14.16 5.97
C THR A 112 -5.43 -12.69 6.05
N PHE A 113 -5.87 -12.09 4.94
CA PHE A 113 -6.38 -10.72 4.94
C PHE A 113 -7.89 -10.71 4.85
N LYS A 114 -8.50 -9.95 5.73
CA LYS A 114 -9.89 -9.56 5.64
C LYS A 114 -9.96 -8.06 5.40
N LEU A 115 -10.38 -7.70 4.20
CA LEU A 115 -10.58 -6.30 3.85
C LEU A 115 -11.90 -5.80 4.43
N ILE A 116 -11.83 -4.74 5.22
CA ILE A 116 -12.99 -4.05 5.76
C ILE A 116 -12.99 -2.60 5.29
N SER A 117 -14.15 -1.99 5.25
CA SER A 117 -14.28 -0.56 5.02
C SER A 117 -15.02 0.04 6.20
N SER A 118 -14.37 0.91 6.96
CA SER A 118 -15.06 1.70 7.97
C SER A 118 -16.02 2.66 7.28
N GLN A 119 -17.26 2.73 7.79
CA GLN A 119 -18.20 3.75 7.34
C GLN A 119 -17.83 5.07 8.02
N PHE A 120 -17.21 5.98 7.25
CA PHE A 120 -16.99 7.34 7.74
C PHE A 120 -18.27 8.15 7.60
N SER A 121 -18.68 8.77 8.68
CA SER A 121 -19.74 9.77 8.69
C SER A 121 -19.23 11.16 8.31
N ASP A 122 -17.92 11.46 8.44
CA ASP A 122 -17.37 12.80 8.16
C ASP A 122 -15.95 12.73 7.60
N LEU A 123 -15.69 13.53 6.57
CA LEU A 123 -14.42 13.71 5.82
C LEU A 123 -13.28 14.39 6.61
N ASN A 124 -13.44 14.59 7.88
CA ASN A 124 -12.32 14.95 8.72
C ASN A 124 -11.53 13.68 9.02
N TYR A 125 -10.34 13.58 8.47
CA TYR A 125 -9.31 12.52 8.61
C TYR A 125 -9.01 12.12 10.06
N THR A 126 -10.01 11.96 10.86
CA THR A 126 -9.89 11.34 12.17
C THR A 126 -9.90 9.85 11.92
N ILE A 127 -8.73 9.30 11.98
CA ILE A 127 -8.35 7.89 11.96
C ILE A 127 -9.32 7.07 12.81
N GLY A 128 -10.45 6.69 12.23
CA GLY A 128 -11.55 6.01 12.94
C GLY A 128 -11.74 4.55 12.55
N GLY A 129 -11.02 4.07 11.53
CA GLY A 129 -10.96 2.65 11.17
C GLY A 129 -9.76 2.03 11.83
N CYS A 130 -9.95 1.03 12.68
CA CYS A 130 -8.86 0.30 13.30
C CYS A 130 -8.63 -0.97 12.48
N SER A 131 -7.49 -1.06 11.80
CA SER A 131 -6.98 -2.35 11.37
C SER A 131 -6.56 -3.14 12.60
N SER A 132 -6.79 -4.43 12.62
CA SER A 132 -6.44 -5.29 13.74
C SER A 132 -5.72 -6.55 13.29
N VAL A 133 -4.88 -7.09 14.17
CA VAL A 133 -4.11 -8.31 13.90
C VAL A 133 -4.42 -9.33 14.97
N ARG A 134 -4.76 -10.54 14.52
CA ARG A 134 -4.94 -11.69 15.41
C ARG A 134 -3.91 -12.75 15.06
N TYR A 135 -3.30 -13.33 16.06
CA TYR A 135 -2.37 -14.44 15.91
C TYR A 135 -2.98 -15.73 16.43
N SER A 136 -2.71 -16.83 15.73
CA SER A 136 -2.96 -18.16 16.28
C SER A 136 -2.05 -18.42 17.49
N LYS A 137 -2.44 -19.39 18.35
CA LYS A 137 -1.67 -19.73 19.56
C LYS A 137 -0.21 -20.13 19.29
N ASP A 138 0.06 -20.71 18.13
CA ASP A 138 1.40 -21.09 17.67
C ASP A 138 2.14 -19.98 16.93
N LYS A 139 1.53 -18.78 16.79
CA LYS A 139 2.03 -17.63 16.03
C LYS A 139 2.37 -17.90 14.55
N LYS A 140 1.92 -19.03 14.01
CA LYS A 140 2.14 -19.39 12.61
C LYS A 140 1.09 -18.82 11.68
N ASN A 141 -0.12 -18.60 12.19
CA ASN A 141 -1.22 -17.99 11.43
C ASN A 141 -1.45 -16.56 11.94
N GLN A 142 -1.61 -15.65 11.02
CA GLN A 142 -1.86 -14.25 11.30
C GLN A 142 -3.08 -13.83 10.48
N ASP A 143 -4.15 -13.42 11.17
CA ASP A 143 -5.33 -12.86 10.55
C ASP A 143 -5.25 -11.32 10.67
N ILE A 144 -5.25 -10.64 9.54
CA ILE A 144 -5.20 -9.18 9.48
C ILE A 144 -6.55 -8.68 8.98
N GLU A 145 -7.30 -8.01 9.83
CA GLU A 145 -8.43 -7.18 9.40
C GLU A 145 -7.88 -5.82 9.00
N LEU A 146 -7.88 -5.54 7.71
CA LEU A 146 -7.28 -4.34 7.14
C LEU A 146 -8.37 -3.36 6.73
N ASP A 147 -8.43 -2.21 7.37
CA ASP A 147 -9.30 -1.13 6.95
C ASP A 147 -8.72 -0.42 5.72
N ILE A 148 -9.43 -0.53 4.61
CA ILE A 148 -9.00 0.02 3.31
C ILE A 148 -8.84 1.55 3.40
N VAL A 149 -9.79 2.24 4.01
CA VAL A 149 -9.78 3.71 4.09
C VAL A 149 -8.61 4.19 4.92
N ASN A 150 -8.35 3.50 6.04
CA ASN A 150 -7.23 3.80 6.91
C ASN A 150 -5.88 3.59 6.18
N LEU A 151 -5.70 2.46 5.48
CA LEU A 151 -4.49 2.21 4.71
C LEU A 151 -4.28 3.25 3.60
N CYS A 152 -5.33 3.52 2.82
CA CYS A 152 -5.29 4.55 1.77
C CYS A 152 -4.93 5.92 2.35
N GLY A 153 -5.52 6.29 3.48
CA GLY A 153 -5.25 7.56 4.17
C GLY A 153 -3.80 7.69 4.61
N LYS A 154 -3.21 6.65 5.19
CA LYS A 154 -1.79 6.64 5.58
C LYS A 154 -0.86 6.82 4.39
N ILE A 155 -1.11 6.08 3.31
CA ILE A 155 -0.30 6.19 2.08
C ILE A 155 -0.43 7.58 1.47
N LEU A 156 -1.65 8.14 1.41
CA LEU A 156 -1.89 9.49 0.91
C LEU A 156 -1.19 10.55 1.76
N ALA A 157 -1.25 10.44 3.09
CA ALA A 157 -0.60 11.39 3.99
C ALA A 157 0.91 11.46 3.73
N VAL A 158 1.59 10.31 3.62
CA VAL A 158 3.02 10.26 3.29
C VAL A 158 3.28 10.89 1.92
N LEU A 159 2.47 10.57 0.90
CA LEU A 159 2.61 11.12 -0.43
C LEU A 159 2.50 12.66 -0.42
N GLU A 160 1.48 13.20 0.25
CA GLU A 160 1.21 14.63 0.30
C GLU A 160 2.23 15.41 1.13
N GLU A 161 2.68 14.84 2.23
CA GLU A 161 3.62 15.51 3.12
C GLU A 161 5.05 15.51 2.61
N SER A 162 5.48 14.44 1.97
CA SER A 162 6.88 14.24 1.62
C SER A 162 7.17 14.36 0.12
N TYR A 163 6.27 13.94 -0.75
CA TYR A 163 6.58 13.82 -2.18
C TYR A 163 5.92 14.88 -3.06
N LEU A 164 4.67 15.25 -2.81
CA LEU A 164 4.03 16.29 -3.63
C LEU A 164 4.58 17.69 -3.42
N LYS A 165 5.46 17.87 -2.43
CA LYS A 165 6.23 19.11 -2.17
C LYS A 165 7.63 19.07 -2.75
N ASP A 166 8.12 17.90 -3.20
CA ASP A 166 9.46 17.76 -3.80
C ASP A 166 9.38 17.98 -5.31
N GLU A 167 9.87 19.13 -5.78
CA GLU A 167 9.89 19.50 -7.20
C GLU A 167 10.67 18.49 -8.05
N ARG A 168 11.73 17.88 -7.53
CA ARG A 168 12.52 16.86 -8.27
C ARG A 168 11.71 15.60 -8.49
N PHE A 169 10.99 15.14 -7.46
CA PHE A 169 10.11 14.00 -7.57
C PHE A 169 8.99 14.24 -8.60
N ILE A 170 8.38 15.42 -8.58
CA ILE A 170 7.34 15.81 -9.54
C ILE A 170 7.93 15.81 -10.96
N CYS A 171 9.08 16.45 -11.19
CA CYS A 171 9.73 16.47 -12.49
C CYS A 171 10.08 15.08 -13.01
N GLU A 172 10.60 14.18 -12.16
CA GLU A 172 10.93 12.82 -12.57
C GLU A 172 9.69 11.99 -12.92
N THR A 173 8.57 12.22 -12.24
CA THR A 173 7.31 11.54 -12.54
C THR A 173 6.59 12.13 -13.76
N GLU A 174 6.75 13.42 -14.04
CA GLU A 174 6.16 14.12 -15.20
C GLU A 174 6.89 13.79 -16.51
N ASN A 175 8.21 13.72 -16.51
CA ASN A 175 9.03 13.47 -17.71
C ASN A 175 8.85 12.06 -18.33
N LYS A 176 8.03 11.20 -17.72
CA LYS A 176 7.62 9.91 -18.28
C LYS A 176 6.19 9.96 -18.80
N GLU A 177 5.79 11.06 -19.43
CA GLU A 177 4.46 11.18 -20.01
C GLU A 177 4.16 10.03 -20.97
N LEU A 178 3.18 9.23 -20.59
CA LEU A 178 2.32 8.57 -21.54
C LEU A 178 1.55 9.70 -22.24
N ASN A 179 1.78 9.89 -23.54
CA ASN A 179 0.98 10.77 -24.38
C ASN A 179 -0.47 10.35 -24.25
N TYR A 180 -1.21 11.01 -23.36
CA TYR A 180 -2.64 10.82 -23.25
C TYR A 180 -3.28 11.60 -24.39
N ILE A 181 -3.71 10.90 -25.42
CA ILE A 181 -4.51 11.51 -26.50
C ILE A 181 -5.92 11.61 -25.93
N GLU A 182 -6.35 12.83 -25.57
CA GLU A 182 -7.77 13.11 -25.35
C GLU A 182 -8.50 13.00 -26.69
N TYR A 183 -9.30 11.96 -26.84
CA TYR A 183 -10.29 11.92 -27.90
C TYR A 183 -11.47 12.80 -27.46
N ASN A 184 -11.63 13.95 -28.12
CA ASN A 184 -12.83 14.77 -28.05
C ASN A 184 -13.99 14.11 -28.84
#